data_42d60b717df8c91d1be48195d95b8755
#
_entry.id   42d60b717df8c91d1be48195d95b8755
#
_cell.length_a   1.000
_cell.length_b   1.000
_cell.length_c   1.000
_cell.angle_alpha   90.00
_cell.angle_beta   90.00
_cell.angle_gamma   90.00
#
_symmetry.space_group_name_H-M   'P 1'
#
loop_
_entity.id
_entity.type
_entity.pdbx_description
1 polymer ?
#
loop_
_entity_poly.entity_id
_entity_poly.type
_entity_poly.pdbx_seq_one_letter_code
_entity_poly.pdbx_strand_id
1 'polypeptide(L)'
;MKKFITLLLSVLFLAGCALPAGQEVSYRQINMDEAITMMEEESSYIILDVRTPEEFADKHIPGAINIPNETISTEEIPELPDKDQLILVYCRSGNRSKQASEKL
;
A
#
# COMPACT_ATOMS: atom_id res chain seq x y z
N MET A 1 -0.63 -7.75 -13.00
CA MET A 1 -0.04 -7.89 -11.67
C MET A 1 -0.12 -6.57 -10.93
N LYS A 2 -0.57 -6.62 -9.69
CA LYS A 2 -0.72 -5.42 -8.89
C LYS A 2 0.64 -4.93 -8.41
N LYS A 3 0.80 -3.61 -8.36
CA LYS A 3 1.97 -2.99 -7.78
C LYS A 3 1.58 -2.40 -6.44
N PHE A 4 2.18 -2.90 -5.38
CA PHE A 4 1.85 -2.46 -4.04
C PHE A 4 3.01 -1.70 -3.43
N ILE A 5 2.69 -0.60 -2.78
CA ILE A 5 3.67 0.18 -2.06
C ILE A 5 3.11 0.46 -0.68
N THR A 6 3.84 0.04 0.33
CA THR A 6 3.43 0.20 1.70
C THR A 6 4.07 1.44 2.28
N LEU A 7 3.26 2.33 2.80
CA LEU A 7 3.72 3.54 3.46
C LEU A 7 4.11 3.23 4.90
N LEU A 8 5.28 3.68 5.30
CA LEU A 8 5.75 3.56 6.66
C LEU A 8 6.08 4.94 7.20
N LEU A 9 5.93 5.11 8.50
CA LEU A 9 6.31 6.35 9.14
C LEU A 9 7.82 6.46 9.31
N SER A 10 8.49 5.32 9.40
CA SER A 10 9.96 5.30 9.49
C SER A 10 10.56 5.00 8.13
N VAL A 11 11.77 5.48 7.95
CA VAL A 11 12.50 5.21 6.71
C VAL A 11 12.81 3.73 6.60
N LEU A 12 12.54 3.20 5.44
CA LEU A 12 12.91 1.83 5.14
C LEU A 12 13.70 1.81 3.86
N PHE A 13 14.84 1.20 3.90
CA PHE A 13 15.65 1.03 2.72
C PHE A 13 15.28 -0.25 1.99
N LEU A 14 15.23 -0.17 0.69
CA LEU A 14 15.01 -1.34 -0.13
C LEU A 14 16.02 -1.41 -1.24
N ALA A 15 16.75 -2.49 -1.28
CA ALA A 15 17.73 -2.73 -2.33
C ALA A 15 17.08 -3.56 -3.44
N GLY A 16 16.26 -2.91 -4.25
CA GLY A 16 15.52 -3.62 -5.29
C GLY A 16 16.41 -4.33 -6.29
N CYS A 17 17.60 -3.80 -6.50
CA CYS A 17 18.54 -4.40 -7.43
C CYS A 17 19.08 -5.76 -6.96
N ALA A 18 18.86 -6.11 -5.69
CA ALA A 18 19.32 -7.38 -5.15
C ALA A 18 18.40 -8.55 -5.47
N LEU A 19 17.28 -8.29 -6.13
CA LEU A 19 16.33 -9.36 -6.42
C LEU A 19 16.83 -10.24 -7.54
N PRO A 20 16.72 -11.58 -7.37
CA PRO A 20 17.07 -12.51 -8.44
C PRO A 20 16.18 -12.32 -9.67
N ALA A 21 16.72 -12.67 -10.81
CA ALA A 21 15.94 -12.65 -12.04
C ALA A 21 14.77 -13.62 -11.93
N GLY A 22 13.61 -13.18 -12.41
CA GLY A 22 12.41 -14.00 -12.36
C GLY A 22 11.60 -13.87 -11.08
N GLN A 23 12.13 -13.18 -10.07
CA GLN A 23 11.35 -12.87 -8.88
C GLN A 23 10.65 -11.54 -9.06
N GLU A 24 9.41 -11.49 -8.66
CA GLU A 24 8.63 -10.27 -8.72
C GLU A 24 8.49 -9.68 -7.33
N VAL A 25 8.66 -8.37 -7.26
CA VAL A 25 8.39 -7.64 -6.04
C VAL A 25 6.93 -7.21 -6.12
N SER A 26 6.09 -7.83 -5.30
CA SER A 26 4.68 -7.46 -5.27
C SER A 26 4.45 -6.15 -4.52
N TYR A 27 5.35 -5.79 -3.61
CA TYR A 27 5.27 -4.50 -2.90
C TYR A 27 6.66 -4.12 -2.41
N ARG A 28 6.78 -2.84 -2.03
CA ARG A 28 7.97 -2.35 -1.34
C ARG A 28 7.54 -1.33 -0.28
N GLN A 29 8.39 -1.14 0.71
CA GLN A 29 8.15 -0.20 1.78
C GLN A 29 8.81 1.12 1.46
N ILE A 30 8.09 2.22 1.69
CA ILE A 30 8.59 3.56 1.42
C ILE A 30 8.28 4.47 2.61
N ASN A 31 8.97 5.60 2.68
CA ASN A 31 8.67 6.60 3.69
C ASN A 31 7.67 7.63 3.14
N MET A 32 7.27 8.57 3.98
CA MET A 32 6.28 9.57 3.58
C MET A 32 6.76 10.49 2.46
N ASP A 33 8.03 10.87 2.48
CA ASP A 33 8.56 11.73 1.42
C ASP A 33 8.52 11.03 0.06
N GLU A 34 8.87 9.76 0.02
CA GLU A 34 8.77 8.97 -1.20
C GLU A 34 7.33 8.83 -1.66
N ALA A 35 6.40 8.65 -0.71
CA ALA A 35 4.99 8.54 -1.04
C ALA A 35 4.47 9.84 -1.66
N ILE A 36 4.83 10.97 -1.09
CA ILE A 36 4.42 12.27 -1.61
C ILE A 36 4.95 12.46 -3.03
N THR A 37 6.23 12.14 -3.24
CA THR A 37 6.83 12.23 -4.56
C THR A 37 6.09 11.36 -5.57
N MET A 38 5.74 10.14 -5.19
CA MET A 38 5.00 9.24 -6.07
C MET A 38 3.61 9.80 -6.39
N MET A 39 2.94 10.39 -5.41
CA MET A 39 1.64 11.01 -5.66
C MET A 39 1.74 12.20 -6.61
N GLU A 40 2.85 12.90 -6.60
CA GLU A 40 3.09 14.00 -7.51
C GLU A 40 3.43 13.54 -8.92
N GLU A 41 4.16 12.45 -9.05
CA GLU A 41 4.65 11.96 -10.34
C GLU A 41 3.68 11.03 -11.05
N GLU A 42 2.90 10.26 -10.31
CA GLU A 42 1.96 9.30 -10.91
C GLU A 42 0.61 9.95 -11.18
N SER A 43 0.06 9.64 -12.33
CA SER A 43 -1.25 10.19 -12.73
C SER A 43 -2.43 9.39 -12.19
N SER A 44 -2.18 8.15 -11.77
CA SER A 44 -3.25 7.28 -11.29
C SER A 44 -2.73 6.40 -10.17
N TYR A 45 -3.36 6.51 -9.02
CA TYR A 45 -3.01 5.70 -7.85
C TYR A 45 -4.22 5.61 -6.93
N ILE A 46 -4.19 4.60 -6.05
CA ILE A 46 -5.19 4.44 -5.00
C ILE A 46 -4.46 4.54 -3.67
N ILE A 47 -4.99 5.32 -2.75
CA ILE A 47 -4.49 5.38 -1.38
C ILE A 47 -5.39 4.47 -0.55
N LEU A 48 -4.81 3.45 0.05
CA LEU A 48 -5.53 2.42 0.79
C LEU A 48 -5.18 2.47 2.26
N ASP A 49 -6.16 2.78 3.08
CA ASP A 49 -6.07 2.77 4.53
C ASP A 49 -6.54 1.41 5.03
N VAL A 50 -5.65 0.67 5.66
CA VAL A 50 -5.96 -0.68 6.16
C VAL A 50 -6.17 -0.72 7.66
N ARG A 51 -6.40 0.45 8.25
CA ARG A 51 -6.74 0.56 9.68
C ARG A 51 -8.21 0.21 9.89
N THR A 52 -8.66 0.30 11.13
CA THR A 52 -10.07 0.02 11.43
C THR A 52 -10.98 1.11 10.86
N PRO A 53 -12.27 0.80 10.63
CA PRO A 53 -13.21 1.83 10.18
C PRO A 53 -13.32 3.02 11.15
N GLU A 54 -13.19 2.78 12.44
CA GLU A 54 -13.24 3.84 13.43
C GLU A 54 -12.05 4.78 13.31
N GLU A 55 -10.86 4.23 13.10
CA GLU A 55 -9.66 5.03 12.89
C GLU A 55 -9.79 5.87 11.63
N PHE A 56 -10.29 5.25 10.57
CA PHE A 56 -10.50 5.95 9.30
C PHE A 56 -11.50 7.09 9.43
N ALA A 57 -12.60 6.85 10.15
CA ALA A 57 -13.63 7.86 10.34
C ALA A 57 -13.11 9.05 11.16
N ASP A 58 -12.20 8.79 12.11
CA ASP A 58 -11.63 9.85 12.91
C ASP A 58 -10.72 10.75 12.07
N LYS A 59 -9.74 10.16 11.39
CA LYS A 59 -8.81 10.87 10.51
C LYS A 59 -8.28 9.92 9.44
N HIS A 60 -8.14 10.43 8.23
CA HIS A 60 -7.48 9.67 7.18
C HIS A 60 -6.91 10.61 6.12
N ILE A 61 -6.05 10.08 5.28
CA ILE A 61 -5.48 10.85 4.18
C ILE A 61 -6.60 11.19 3.18
N PRO A 62 -6.74 12.45 2.77
CA PRO A 62 -7.76 12.83 1.80
C PRO A 62 -7.69 11.98 0.54
N GLY A 63 -8.83 11.47 0.13
CA GLY A 63 -8.93 10.62 -1.04
C GLY A 63 -8.66 9.14 -0.79
N ALA A 64 -8.27 8.77 0.42
CA ALA A 64 -8.04 7.36 0.74
C ALA A 64 -9.34 6.59 0.85
N ILE A 65 -9.28 5.30 0.50
CA ILE A 65 -10.37 4.37 0.79
C ILE A 65 -9.96 3.48 1.94
N ASN A 66 -10.93 2.94 2.66
CA ASN A 66 -10.68 2.10 3.82
C ASN A 66 -11.09 0.67 3.54
N ILE A 67 -10.12 -0.23 3.60
CA ILE A 67 -10.37 -1.68 3.60
C ILE A 67 -9.53 -2.24 4.74
N PRO A 68 -10.14 -2.54 5.89
CA PRO A 68 -9.38 -3.00 7.06
C PRO A 68 -8.56 -4.24 6.76
N ASN A 69 -7.35 -4.28 7.27
CA ASN A 69 -6.44 -5.40 7.06
C ASN A 69 -7.08 -6.75 7.39
N GLU A 70 -7.88 -6.80 8.45
CA GLU A 70 -8.52 -8.03 8.90
C GLU A 70 -9.51 -8.60 7.87
N THR A 71 -10.01 -7.75 6.97
CA THR A 71 -10.97 -8.17 5.96
C THR A 71 -10.31 -8.54 4.63
N ILE A 72 -9.01 -8.29 4.50
CA ILE A 72 -8.29 -8.61 3.27
C ILE A 72 -7.83 -10.06 3.30
N SER A 73 -8.16 -10.79 2.26
CA SER A 73 -7.74 -12.16 2.07
C SER A 73 -7.03 -12.29 0.73
N THR A 74 -6.79 -13.51 0.29
CA THR A 74 -6.21 -13.76 -1.03
C THR A 74 -7.26 -13.68 -2.15
N GLU A 75 -8.52 -13.47 -1.81
CA GLU A 75 -9.58 -13.33 -2.79
C GLU A 75 -9.56 -11.95 -3.43
N GLU A 76 -10.16 -11.85 -4.60
CA GLU A 76 -10.25 -10.58 -5.30
C GLU A 76 -11.08 -9.58 -4.50
N ILE A 77 -10.66 -8.32 -4.57
CA ILE A 77 -11.31 -7.22 -3.87
C ILE A 77 -12.00 -6.36 -4.94
N PRO A 78 -13.34 -6.25 -4.89
CA PRO A 78 -14.06 -5.48 -5.93
C PRO A 78 -13.61 -4.03 -6.05
N GLU A 79 -13.17 -3.42 -4.96
CA GLU A 79 -12.70 -2.04 -4.98
C GLU A 79 -11.32 -1.89 -5.63
N LEU A 80 -10.63 -3.00 -5.87
CA LEU A 80 -9.29 -3.02 -6.44
C LEU A 80 -9.25 -3.97 -7.65
N PRO A 81 -10.02 -3.67 -8.70
CA PRO A 81 -10.16 -4.62 -9.81
C PRO A 81 -8.96 -4.67 -10.75
N ASP A 82 -8.22 -3.57 -10.84
CA ASP A 82 -7.10 -3.48 -11.77
C ASP A 82 -5.83 -4.00 -11.12
N LYS A 83 -5.30 -5.10 -11.64
CA LYS A 83 -4.13 -5.74 -11.07
C LYS A 83 -2.83 -5.01 -11.36
N ASP A 84 -2.86 -4.04 -12.25
CA ASP A 84 -1.70 -3.21 -12.56
C ASP A 84 -1.76 -1.85 -11.85
N GLN A 85 -2.79 -1.61 -11.06
CA GLN A 85 -2.99 -0.35 -10.37
C GLN A 85 -1.93 -0.14 -9.30
N LEU A 86 -1.36 1.05 -9.26
CA LEU A 86 -0.49 1.46 -8.16
C LEU A 86 -1.35 1.71 -6.92
N ILE A 87 -1.01 1.04 -5.84
CA ILE A 87 -1.73 1.17 -4.58
C ILE A 87 -0.75 1.58 -3.49
N LEU A 88 -1.02 2.71 -2.86
CA LEU A 88 -0.26 3.20 -1.71
C LEU A 88 -1.00 2.78 -0.45
N VAL A 89 -0.43 1.81 0.26
CA VAL A 89 -1.06 1.19 1.42
C VAL A 89 -0.47 1.76 2.69
N TYR A 90 -1.30 2.20 3.62
CA TYR A 90 -0.78 2.72 4.86
C TYR A 90 -1.60 2.28 6.08
N CYS A 91 -0.94 2.31 7.22
CA CYS A 91 -1.54 2.16 8.53
C CYS A 91 -0.76 3.03 9.51
N ARG A 92 -0.94 2.81 10.78
CA ARG A 92 -0.31 3.64 11.79
C ARG A 92 1.19 3.39 11.96
N SER A 93 1.58 2.11 12.01
CA SER A 93 2.96 1.71 12.33
C SER A 93 3.64 0.94 11.21
N GLY A 94 2.92 0.64 10.14
CA GLY A 94 3.46 -0.16 9.04
C GLY A 94 3.18 -1.65 9.15
N ASN A 95 2.80 -2.18 10.30
CA ASN A 95 2.57 -3.61 10.47
C ASN A 95 1.35 -4.10 9.69
N ARG A 96 0.22 -3.43 9.85
CA ARG A 96 -1.00 -3.81 9.14
C ARG A 96 -0.88 -3.59 7.65
N SER A 97 -0.21 -2.51 7.23
CA SER A 97 -0.01 -2.24 5.82
C SER A 97 0.91 -3.28 5.18
N LYS A 98 1.91 -3.74 5.91
CA LYS A 98 2.78 -4.81 5.43
C LYS A 98 1.98 -6.10 5.26
N GLN A 99 1.19 -6.47 6.27
CA GLN A 99 0.36 -7.67 6.20
C GLN A 99 -0.64 -7.61 5.05
N ALA A 100 -1.28 -6.46 4.88
CA ALA A 100 -2.23 -6.27 3.80
C ALA A 100 -1.56 -6.38 2.44
N SER A 101 -0.40 -5.75 2.28
CA SER A 101 0.35 -5.79 1.03
C SER A 101 0.75 -7.20 0.66
N GLU A 102 1.11 -8.01 1.64
CA GLU A 102 1.46 -9.40 1.40
C GLU A 102 0.26 -10.22 0.93
N LYS A 103 -0.95 -9.86 1.37
CA LYS A 103 -2.18 -10.55 0.97
C LYS A 103 -2.70 -10.10 -0.40
N LEU A 104 -2.42 -8.86 -0.76
CA LEU A 104 -2.85 -8.31 -2.04
C LEU A 104 -1.99 -8.85 -3.16
#